data_236b9c90b46aa86a7fe6ec8b73c1b7d9
#
_entry.id   236b9c90b46aa86a7fe6ec8b73c1b7d9
#
_cell.length_a   1.000
_cell.length_b   1.000
_cell.length_c   1.000
_cell.angle_alpha   90.00
_cell.angle_beta   90.00
_cell.angle_gamma   90.00
#
_symmetry.space_group_name_H-M   'P 1'
#
loop_
_entity.id
_entity.type
_entity.pdbx_description
1 polymer ?
#
loop_
_entity_poly.entity_id
_entity_poly.type
_entity_poly.pdbx_seq_one_letter_code
_entity_poly.pdbx_strand_id
1 'polypeptide(L)'
;MRATCYKGNASVPFKRTVGWGTVKSALNATAFNGEKMIRNLLLSNSCLVALSLLSLLALPSYSLADTTKLQVRVLSKGAKFIGSSMGGAQITIRDSDTGELLAAGRTSGGTGDTAKIMQDSAPHHSPVATEDAAVFEAELDLDRATRIEVTAYGPLAQRQAAQQVSLTQWVVPGKHITGGDALTLEMPGFVVDVLAPATPVTLSGETVELTITAHVALMCGCPITPNGLWDANKYEISAIIERNGTVEDTVPLNFAGEASQFSATVSLDKKGSYQLTVYAYDPANGNTGVDFATFAIK
;
A
#
# COMPACT_ATOMS: atom_id res chain seq x y z
N MET A 1 -6.89 -32.00 19.42
CA MET A 1 -5.43 -32.07 19.24
C MET A 1 -4.79 -30.92 20.00
N ARG A 2 -3.90 -31.24 20.94
CA ARG A 2 -3.27 -30.27 21.84
C ARG A 2 -2.09 -29.59 21.15
N ALA A 3 -2.03 -28.28 21.15
CA ALA A 3 -0.86 -27.51 20.74
C ALA A 3 0.01 -27.23 21.97
N THR A 4 1.27 -27.63 21.90
CA THR A 4 2.29 -27.49 22.96
C THR A 4 2.99 -26.13 22.82
N CYS A 5 2.96 -25.32 23.88
CA CYS A 5 3.77 -24.12 24.02
C CYS A 5 5.25 -24.47 24.24
N TYR A 6 6.14 -23.82 23.48
CA TYR A 6 7.57 -23.84 23.71
C TYR A 6 8.00 -22.50 24.36
N LYS A 7 8.43 -22.58 25.64
CA LYS A 7 9.10 -21.48 26.35
C LYS A 7 10.61 -21.67 26.20
N GLY A 8 11.29 -20.66 25.70
CA GLY A 8 12.75 -20.58 25.71
C GLY A 8 13.22 -19.24 26.27
N ASN A 9 13.60 -19.23 27.54
CA ASN A 9 14.36 -18.16 28.18
C ASN A 9 15.84 -18.38 27.92
N ALA A 10 16.59 -17.35 27.51
CA ALA A 10 18.01 -17.21 27.84
C ALA A 10 18.44 -15.75 27.72
N SER A 11 18.54 -15.08 28.83
CA SER A 11 19.20 -13.80 29.03
C SER A 11 20.70 -14.02 29.29
N VAL A 12 21.58 -13.35 28.54
CA VAL A 12 23.02 -13.30 28.80
C VAL A 12 23.40 -11.86 29.15
N PRO A 13 23.99 -11.57 30.29
CA PRO A 13 24.44 -10.21 30.61
C PRO A 13 25.86 -9.96 30.12
N PHE A 14 26.04 -8.87 29.39
CA PHE A 14 27.33 -8.37 28.93
C PHE A 14 27.93 -7.43 29.99
N LYS A 15 29.01 -7.87 30.65
CA LYS A 15 29.81 -7.04 31.56
C LYS A 15 30.87 -6.27 30.80
N ARG A 16 30.79 -4.95 30.82
CA ARG A 16 31.86 -4.03 30.41
C ARG A 16 32.75 -3.72 31.58
N THR A 17 34.02 -4.10 31.51
CA THR A 17 35.09 -3.61 32.40
C THR A 17 35.87 -2.51 31.68
N VAL A 18 35.85 -1.33 32.27
CA VAL A 18 36.69 -0.19 31.84
C VAL A 18 37.92 -0.19 32.76
N GLY A 19 39.10 -0.41 32.17
CA GLY A 19 40.37 -0.27 32.87
C GLY A 19 41.02 1.10 32.60
N TRP A 20 41.21 1.88 33.63
CA TRP A 20 41.95 3.13 33.60
C TRP A 20 43.42 2.84 33.91
N GLY A 21 44.30 3.07 32.94
CA GLY A 21 45.76 3.05 33.17
C GLY A 21 46.30 4.47 33.28
N THR A 22 46.77 4.81 34.44
CA THR A 22 47.53 6.04 34.72
C THR A 22 48.96 5.93 34.23
N VAL A 23 49.42 6.86 33.42
CA VAL A 23 50.82 7.00 33.05
C VAL A 23 51.40 8.20 33.77
N LYS A 24 52.43 7.94 34.59
CA LYS A 24 53.21 8.92 35.32
C LYS A 24 54.25 9.56 34.41
N SER A 25 54.38 10.88 34.54
CA SER A 25 55.41 11.70 33.92
C SER A 25 56.80 11.45 34.53
N ALA A 26 57.82 11.39 33.70
CA ALA A 26 59.20 11.61 34.09
C ALA A 26 59.81 12.72 33.23
N LEU A 27 60.07 13.83 33.87
CA LEU A 27 60.88 14.93 33.32
C LEU A 27 62.35 14.50 33.44
N ASN A 28 63.09 14.54 32.36
CA ASN A 28 64.55 14.69 32.40
C ASN A 28 64.98 15.78 31.42
N ALA A 29 65.53 16.86 32.02
CA ALA A 29 66.17 17.96 31.31
C ALA A 29 67.64 17.59 31.04
N THR A 30 68.06 17.79 29.80
CA THR A 30 69.48 17.96 29.49
C THR A 30 69.68 19.08 28.41
N ALA A 31 70.61 19.94 28.71
CA ALA A 31 70.97 21.16 28.02
C ALA A 31 71.60 20.86 26.62
N PHE A 32 71.19 21.52 25.62
CA PHE A 32 71.63 22.60 24.84
C PHE A 32 72.95 22.50 24.01
N ASN A 33 72.97 22.71 22.77
CA ASN A 33 73.97 23.37 21.94
C ASN A 33 73.34 24.01 20.68
N GLY A 34 73.50 25.30 20.58
CA GLY A 34 72.71 26.21 19.75
C GLY A 34 73.22 26.52 18.38
N GLU A 35 73.88 25.65 17.64
CA GLU A 35 74.36 26.00 16.30
C GLU A 35 73.79 25.15 15.12
N LYS A 36 72.87 24.27 15.38
CA LYS A 36 72.21 23.49 14.30
C LYS A 36 70.77 23.91 14.00
N MET A 37 70.34 25.06 14.51
CA MET A 37 68.90 25.44 14.50
C MET A 37 68.46 26.12 13.19
N ILE A 38 69.30 26.62 12.37
CA ILE A 38 68.87 27.38 11.18
C ILE A 38 68.71 26.52 9.91
N ARG A 39 69.38 25.36 9.84
CA ARG A 39 69.29 24.48 8.67
C ARG A 39 68.06 23.53 8.69
N ASN A 40 67.46 23.31 9.85
CA ASN A 40 66.26 22.46 9.99
C ASN A 40 64.94 23.23 9.85
N LEU A 41 64.95 24.56 9.95
CA LEU A 41 63.74 25.36 9.83
C LEU A 41 63.25 25.48 8.38
N LEU A 42 64.14 25.41 7.38
CA LEU A 42 63.76 25.52 5.97
C LEU A 42 63.25 24.18 5.39
N LEU A 43 63.61 23.02 5.99
CA LEU A 43 63.14 21.72 5.56
C LEU A 43 61.81 21.34 6.21
N SER A 44 61.49 21.94 7.39
CA SER A 44 60.24 21.71 8.12
C SER A 44 59.02 22.37 7.42
N ASN A 45 59.19 23.57 6.87
CA ASN A 45 58.08 24.25 6.19
C ASN A 45 57.69 23.61 4.86
N SER A 46 58.62 23.00 4.14
CA SER A 46 58.33 22.31 2.88
C SER A 46 57.53 20.99 3.12
N CYS A 47 57.75 20.34 4.25
CA CYS A 47 57.01 19.11 4.60
C CYS A 47 55.58 19.40 5.07
N LEU A 48 55.36 20.49 5.79
CA LEU A 48 54.03 20.94 6.21
C LEU A 48 53.17 21.44 5.06
N VAL A 49 53.77 22.11 4.06
CA VAL A 49 53.02 22.52 2.86
C VAL A 49 52.72 21.34 1.96
N ALA A 50 53.57 20.31 1.86
CA ALA A 50 53.28 19.08 1.11
C ALA A 50 52.16 18.24 1.80
N LEU A 51 52.14 18.19 3.14
CA LEU A 51 51.06 17.49 3.88
C LEU A 51 49.71 18.19 3.78
N SER A 52 49.69 19.52 3.73
CA SER A 52 48.47 20.29 3.57
C SER A 52 47.92 20.25 2.13
N LEU A 53 48.78 20.11 1.11
CA LEU A 53 48.34 19.88 -0.27
C LEU A 53 47.76 18.46 -0.47
N LEU A 54 48.29 17.46 0.23
CA LEU A 54 47.79 16.08 0.13
C LEU A 54 46.46 15.87 0.80
N SER A 55 46.12 16.66 1.83
CA SER A 55 44.81 16.63 2.49
C SER A 55 43.67 17.29 1.69
N LEU A 56 44.00 18.16 0.72
CA LEU A 56 43.03 18.78 -0.18
C LEU A 56 42.57 17.84 -1.31
N LEU A 57 43.28 16.74 -1.57
CA LEU A 57 42.96 15.74 -2.59
C LEU A 57 42.04 14.62 -2.06
N ALA A 58 41.77 14.59 -0.75
CA ALA A 58 40.89 13.63 -0.12
C ALA A 58 39.48 14.23 0.13
N LEU A 59 38.98 15.07 -0.79
CA LEU A 59 37.58 15.40 -0.78
C LEU A 59 36.78 14.14 -1.11
N PRO A 60 35.85 13.71 -0.25
CA PRO A 60 34.96 12.62 -0.60
C PRO A 60 34.28 13.01 -1.91
N SER A 61 34.44 12.18 -2.92
CA SER A 61 33.62 12.29 -4.13
C SER A 61 32.18 12.11 -3.68
N TYR A 62 31.43 13.18 -3.55
CA TYR A 62 29.98 13.10 -3.42
C TYR A 62 29.50 12.49 -4.73
N SER A 63 29.23 11.20 -4.71
CA SER A 63 28.42 10.58 -5.76
C SER A 63 27.10 11.34 -5.73
N LEU A 64 26.83 12.13 -6.78
CA LEU A 64 25.48 12.63 -6.99
C LEU A 64 24.61 11.39 -7.09
N ALA A 65 23.72 11.21 -6.14
CA ALA A 65 22.74 10.15 -6.20
C ALA A 65 22.00 10.30 -7.53
N ASP A 66 22.04 9.28 -8.38
CA ASP A 66 21.31 9.30 -9.63
C ASP A 66 19.83 9.22 -9.31
N THR A 67 19.08 10.31 -9.56
CA THR A 67 17.61 10.34 -9.39
C THR A 67 16.99 9.20 -10.18
N THR A 68 16.20 8.37 -9.51
CA THR A 68 15.54 7.20 -10.10
C THR A 68 14.04 7.43 -10.15
N LYS A 69 13.49 7.45 -11.37
CA LYS A 69 12.05 7.67 -11.59
C LYS A 69 11.30 6.36 -11.53
N LEU A 70 10.20 6.37 -10.78
CA LEU A 70 9.27 5.26 -10.67
C LEU A 70 7.86 5.74 -11.02
N GLN A 71 7.12 4.89 -11.73
CA GLN A 71 5.67 5.02 -11.90
C GLN A 71 4.97 3.83 -11.22
N VAL A 72 3.91 4.12 -10.48
CA VAL A 72 3.11 3.12 -9.78
C VAL A 72 1.66 3.25 -10.23
N ARG A 73 1.05 2.13 -10.61
CA ARG A 73 -0.35 2.04 -11.01
C ARG A 73 -1.07 1.01 -10.14
N VAL A 74 -2.40 1.15 -10.02
CA VAL A 74 -3.23 0.19 -9.29
C VAL A 74 -4.34 -0.27 -10.19
N LEU A 75 -4.35 -1.56 -10.49
CA LEU A 75 -5.34 -2.22 -11.33
C LEU A 75 -6.37 -2.91 -10.43
N SER A 76 -7.65 -2.69 -10.67
CA SER A 76 -8.71 -3.50 -10.05
C SER A 76 -8.67 -4.91 -10.64
N LYS A 77 -8.62 -5.94 -9.80
CA LYS A 77 -8.58 -7.33 -10.26
C LYS A 77 -9.79 -7.67 -11.12
N GLY A 78 -9.52 -8.12 -12.34
CA GLY A 78 -10.56 -8.42 -13.34
C GLY A 78 -11.25 -7.18 -13.93
N ALA A 79 -10.67 -5.97 -13.76
CA ALA A 79 -11.25 -4.73 -14.26
C ALA A 79 -10.17 -3.70 -14.66
N LYS A 80 -10.46 -2.41 -14.58
CA LYS A 80 -9.60 -1.33 -15.06
C LYS A 80 -8.76 -0.70 -13.93
N PHE A 81 -7.96 0.30 -14.26
CA PHE A 81 -7.18 1.04 -13.27
C PHE A 81 -8.08 1.81 -12.30
N ILE A 82 -7.66 1.92 -11.04
CA ILE A 82 -8.35 2.71 -10.00
C ILE A 82 -8.02 4.17 -10.23
N GLY A 83 -8.94 4.88 -10.88
CA GLY A 83 -8.77 6.27 -11.30
C GLY A 83 -9.23 7.29 -10.26
N SER A 84 -9.09 8.57 -10.64
CA SER A 84 -9.47 9.71 -9.81
C SER A 84 -10.95 9.75 -9.44
N SER A 85 -11.84 9.15 -10.27
CA SER A 85 -13.28 9.03 -9.98
C SER A 85 -13.57 8.23 -8.71
N MET A 86 -12.67 7.28 -8.39
CA MET A 86 -12.72 6.47 -7.15
C MET A 86 -11.80 7.03 -6.05
N GLY A 87 -11.32 8.27 -6.19
CA GLY A 87 -10.39 8.91 -5.28
C GLY A 87 -8.92 8.49 -5.49
N GLY A 88 -8.64 7.59 -6.43
CA GLY A 88 -7.33 6.98 -6.62
C GLY A 88 -6.95 6.02 -5.49
N ALA A 89 -5.68 5.67 -5.42
CA ALA A 89 -5.09 4.88 -4.34
C ALA A 89 -3.92 5.64 -3.69
N GLN A 90 -3.80 5.57 -2.38
CA GLN A 90 -2.65 6.06 -1.64
C GLN A 90 -1.48 5.12 -1.88
N ILE A 91 -0.37 5.66 -2.37
CA ILE A 91 0.88 4.94 -2.58
C ILE A 91 1.87 5.34 -1.50
N THR A 92 2.57 4.34 -0.96
CA THR A 92 3.68 4.53 -0.03
C THR A 92 4.85 3.67 -0.51
N ILE A 93 6.03 4.27 -0.65
CA ILE A 93 7.27 3.59 -1.05
C ILE A 93 8.24 3.68 0.12
N ARG A 94 8.71 2.54 0.61
CA ARG A 94 9.68 2.44 1.71
C ARG A 94 10.88 1.60 1.30
N ASP A 95 12.02 1.91 1.89
CA ASP A 95 13.13 0.97 1.94
C ASP A 95 12.69 -0.26 2.75
N SER A 96 12.72 -1.43 2.15
CA SER A 96 12.22 -2.68 2.73
C SER A 96 13.08 -3.18 3.90
N ASP A 97 14.35 -2.77 3.96
CA ASP A 97 15.30 -3.23 4.98
C ASP A 97 15.35 -2.28 6.18
N THR A 98 15.15 -0.98 5.97
CA THR A 98 15.21 0.03 7.03
C THR A 98 13.84 0.55 7.48
N GLY A 99 12.81 0.42 6.63
CA GLY A 99 11.49 0.99 6.83
C GLY A 99 11.41 2.50 6.52
N GLU A 100 12.50 3.11 6.06
CA GLU A 100 12.54 4.53 5.71
C GLU A 100 11.53 4.86 4.61
N LEU A 101 10.79 5.97 4.79
CA LEU A 101 9.86 6.48 3.81
C LEU A 101 10.62 7.18 2.68
N LEU A 102 10.59 6.61 1.47
CA LEU A 102 11.25 7.15 0.29
C LEU A 102 10.32 8.07 -0.52
N ALA A 103 9.05 7.70 -0.67
CA ALA A 103 8.04 8.53 -1.32
C ALA A 103 6.63 8.16 -0.87
N ALA A 104 5.71 9.12 -0.94
CA ALA A 104 4.30 8.87 -0.73
C ALA A 104 3.45 9.85 -1.56
N GLY A 105 2.30 9.39 -2.03
CA GLY A 105 1.36 10.20 -2.78
C GLY A 105 0.13 9.41 -3.18
N ARG A 106 -0.57 9.87 -4.21
CA ARG A 106 -1.83 9.27 -4.66
C ARG A 106 -1.81 9.10 -6.17
N THR A 107 -2.36 7.99 -6.66
CA THR A 107 -2.59 7.83 -8.09
C THR A 107 -3.63 8.83 -8.59
N SER A 108 -3.40 9.40 -9.77
CA SER A 108 -4.34 10.29 -10.45
C SER A 108 -4.38 9.99 -11.94
N GLY A 109 -5.54 10.17 -12.54
CA GLY A 109 -5.80 9.87 -13.95
C GLY A 109 -7.11 9.12 -14.15
N GLY A 110 -7.34 8.66 -15.38
CA GLY A 110 -8.49 7.88 -15.78
C GLY A 110 -8.40 6.40 -15.40
N THR A 111 -9.41 5.64 -15.81
CA THR A 111 -9.41 4.19 -15.64
C THR A 111 -8.70 3.43 -16.77
N GLY A 112 -8.20 4.14 -17.80
CA GLY A 112 -7.60 3.57 -18.99
C GLY A 112 -8.63 3.09 -20.03
N ASP A 113 -8.12 2.64 -21.18
CA ASP A 113 -8.95 2.17 -22.28
C ASP A 113 -9.53 0.77 -22.00
N THR A 114 -10.85 0.64 -22.16
CA THR A 114 -11.55 -0.61 -21.82
C THR A 114 -11.22 -1.74 -22.79
N ALA A 115 -11.13 -1.46 -24.10
CA ALA A 115 -10.85 -2.49 -25.08
C ALA A 115 -9.44 -3.03 -24.88
N LYS A 116 -8.47 -2.14 -24.70
CA LYS A 116 -7.07 -2.51 -24.49
C LYS A 116 -6.84 -3.34 -23.23
N ILE A 117 -7.56 -3.02 -22.12
CA ILE A 117 -7.39 -3.72 -20.86
C ILE A 117 -8.16 -5.06 -20.81
N MET A 118 -9.39 -5.07 -21.36
CA MET A 118 -10.33 -6.15 -21.12
C MET A 118 -10.59 -7.06 -22.33
N GLN A 119 -10.32 -6.59 -23.55
CA GLN A 119 -10.74 -7.29 -24.78
C GLN A 119 -9.60 -7.66 -25.71
N ASP A 120 -8.47 -6.97 -25.64
CA ASP A 120 -7.36 -7.26 -26.53
C ASP A 120 -6.65 -8.56 -26.16
N SER A 121 -6.54 -9.47 -27.12
CA SER A 121 -5.68 -10.66 -27.02
C SER A 121 -4.21 -10.28 -27.28
N ALA A 122 -3.72 -9.27 -26.57
CA ALA A 122 -2.36 -8.79 -26.75
C ALA A 122 -1.33 -9.86 -26.37
N PRO A 123 -0.16 -9.93 -27.02
CA PRO A 123 0.91 -10.81 -26.61
C PRO A 123 1.26 -10.60 -25.12
N HIS A 124 1.68 -11.67 -24.46
CA HIS A 124 2.18 -11.56 -23.07
C HIS A 124 3.18 -10.42 -22.94
N HIS A 125 3.02 -9.59 -21.89
CA HIS A 125 3.81 -8.40 -21.59
C HIS A 125 3.56 -7.15 -22.46
N SER A 126 2.49 -7.12 -23.27
CA SER A 126 2.07 -5.86 -23.88
C SER A 126 1.50 -4.92 -22.82
N PRO A 127 1.92 -3.64 -22.80
CA PRO A 127 1.38 -2.68 -21.85
C PRO A 127 -0.12 -2.49 -22.06
N VAL A 128 -0.89 -2.56 -20.98
CA VAL A 128 -2.34 -2.32 -21.01
C VAL A 128 -2.69 -0.88 -20.57
N ALA A 129 -1.78 -0.18 -19.89
CA ALA A 129 -1.97 1.21 -19.53
C ALA A 129 -2.00 2.11 -20.77
N THR A 130 -2.91 3.07 -20.76
CA THR A 130 -2.94 4.21 -21.68
C THR A 130 -2.33 5.43 -21.01
N GLU A 131 -2.00 6.47 -21.77
CA GLU A 131 -1.37 7.67 -21.25
C GLU A 131 -2.21 8.36 -20.16
N ASP A 132 -3.54 8.32 -20.31
CA ASP A 132 -4.50 8.86 -19.35
C ASP A 132 -4.76 7.96 -18.14
N ALA A 133 -4.28 6.72 -18.14
CA ALA A 133 -4.50 5.78 -17.04
C ALA A 133 -3.81 6.24 -15.75
N ALA A 134 -4.53 6.13 -14.64
CA ALA A 134 -4.09 6.63 -13.33
C ALA A 134 -2.70 6.12 -12.94
N VAL A 135 -1.84 7.05 -12.50
CA VAL A 135 -0.45 6.80 -12.12
C VAL A 135 -0.06 7.66 -10.92
N PHE A 136 0.84 7.17 -10.10
CA PHE A 136 1.64 7.94 -9.16
C PHE A 136 3.08 7.94 -9.65
N GLU A 137 3.69 9.11 -9.76
CA GLU A 137 5.08 9.30 -10.16
C GLU A 137 5.93 9.67 -8.94
N ALA A 138 7.08 9.04 -8.81
CA ALA A 138 8.05 9.32 -7.76
C ALA A 138 9.46 9.46 -8.33
N GLU A 139 10.24 10.32 -7.71
CA GLU A 139 11.68 10.43 -7.93
C GLU A 139 12.39 10.05 -6.62
N LEU A 140 13.26 9.04 -6.69
CA LEU A 140 13.99 8.54 -5.54
C LEU A 140 15.48 8.88 -5.69
N ASP A 141 16.06 9.47 -4.65
CA ASP A 141 17.50 9.72 -4.55
C ASP A 141 18.14 8.52 -3.86
N LEU A 142 18.70 7.61 -4.66
CA LEU A 142 19.31 6.37 -4.18
C LEU A 142 20.82 6.39 -4.41
N ASP A 143 21.57 6.08 -3.37
CA ASP A 143 23.04 5.96 -3.42
C ASP A 143 23.52 4.52 -3.71
N ARG A 144 22.64 3.54 -3.58
CA ARG A 144 22.89 2.12 -3.78
C ARG A 144 21.66 1.39 -4.29
N ALA A 145 21.85 0.16 -4.76
CA ALA A 145 20.73 -0.72 -5.04
C ALA A 145 19.91 -0.94 -3.75
N THR A 146 18.64 -0.58 -3.79
CA THR A 146 17.73 -0.60 -2.65
C THR A 146 16.54 -1.51 -2.94
N ARG A 147 16.17 -2.35 -1.99
CA ARG A 147 14.94 -3.13 -2.07
C ARG A 147 13.81 -2.29 -1.49
N ILE A 148 12.88 -1.89 -2.34
CA ILE A 148 11.73 -1.11 -1.93
C ILE A 148 10.51 -1.99 -1.66
N GLU A 149 9.68 -1.58 -0.73
CA GLU A 149 8.29 -2.02 -0.59
C GLU A 149 7.36 -0.92 -1.09
N VAL A 150 6.51 -1.26 -2.04
CA VAL A 150 5.46 -0.38 -2.55
C VAL A 150 4.12 -0.87 -2.04
N THR A 151 3.42 -0.04 -1.28
CA THR A 151 2.09 -0.32 -0.75
C THR A 151 1.07 0.59 -1.42
N ALA A 152 -0.05 0.02 -1.85
CA ALA A 152 -1.22 0.75 -2.34
C ALA A 152 -2.42 0.49 -1.44
N TYR A 153 -3.11 1.55 -1.00
CA TYR A 153 -4.34 1.52 -0.21
C TYR A 153 -5.44 2.30 -0.93
N GLY A 154 -6.56 1.68 -1.18
CA GLY A 154 -7.70 2.31 -1.89
C GLY A 154 -8.87 1.35 -2.18
N PRO A 155 -9.88 1.82 -2.91
CA PRO A 155 -10.06 3.17 -3.45
C PRO A 155 -10.39 4.19 -2.35
N LEU A 156 -9.86 5.42 -2.46
CA LEU A 156 -9.93 6.40 -1.36
C LEU A 156 -11.32 7.04 -1.19
N ALA A 157 -12.14 7.04 -2.25
CA ALA A 157 -13.51 7.56 -2.19
C ALA A 157 -14.50 6.57 -1.53
N GLN A 158 -14.12 5.28 -1.40
CA GLN A 158 -14.98 4.22 -0.87
C GLN A 158 -14.26 3.51 0.28
N ARG A 159 -14.24 4.16 1.43
CA ARG A 159 -13.42 3.72 2.58
C ARG A 159 -13.82 2.35 3.13
N GLN A 160 -15.13 2.02 3.10
CA GLN A 160 -15.63 0.72 3.55
C GLN A 160 -15.11 -0.44 2.70
N ALA A 161 -14.82 -0.17 1.41
CA ALA A 161 -14.30 -1.16 0.48
C ALA A 161 -12.78 -1.12 0.30
N ALA A 162 -12.09 -0.13 0.93
CA ALA A 162 -10.66 0.07 0.69
C ALA A 162 -9.84 -1.14 1.16
N GLN A 163 -8.95 -1.59 0.27
CA GLN A 163 -8.03 -2.71 0.48
C GLN A 163 -6.59 -2.20 0.46
N GLN A 164 -5.68 -3.03 0.97
CA GLN A 164 -4.24 -2.79 0.88
C GLN A 164 -3.56 -3.94 0.15
N VAL A 165 -2.71 -3.58 -0.81
CA VAL A 165 -1.84 -4.52 -1.51
C VAL A 165 -0.41 -4.00 -1.49
N SER A 166 0.58 -4.88 -1.51
CA SER A 166 1.99 -4.50 -1.55
C SER A 166 2.80 -5.41 -2.47
N LEU A 167 3.93 -4.89 -2.94
CA LEU A 167 4.97 -5.66 -3.62
C LEU A 167 6.34 -5.18 -3.17
N THR A 168 7.35 -6.03 -3.29
CA THR A 168 8.76 -5.65 -3.10
C THR A 168 9.53 -5.83 -4.39
N GLN A 169 10.46 -4.90 -4.67
CA GLN A 169 11.31 -4.95 -5.85
C GLN A 169 12.65 -4.28 -5.58
N TRP A 170 13.71 -4.76 -6.24
CA TRP A 170 14.99 -4.08 -6.29
C TRP A 170 14.94 -2.91 -7.26
N VAL A 171 15.46 -1.76 -6.80
CA VAL A 171 15.66 -0.54 -7.59
C VAL A 171 17.15 -0.22 -7.59
N VAL A 172 17.70 0.00 -8.78
CA VAL A 172 19.11 0.36 -8.97
C VAL A 172 19.18 1.85 -9.30
N PRO A 173 20.07 2.63 -8.69
CA PRO A 173 20.25 4.05 -8.98
C PRO A 173 20.34 4.35 -10.49
N GLY A 174 19.60 5.35 -10.97
CA GLY A 174 19.53 5.74 -12.36
C GLY A 174 18.80 4.76 -13.31
N LYS A 175 18.30 3.61 -12.81
CA LYS A 175 17.51 2.67 -13.62
C LYS A 175 16.03 2.91 -13.37
N HIS A 176 15.43 3.73 -14.23
CA HIS A 176 14.05 4.13 -14.13
C HIS A 176 13.08 2.96 -14.34
N ILE A 177 11.98 2.95 -13.59
CA ILE A 177 10.87 2.00 -13.74
C ILE A 177 9.65 2.80 -14.21
N THR A 178 9.62 3.15 -15.48
CA THR A 178 8.60 3.99 -16.12
C THR A 178 8.07 3.39 -17.43
N GLY A 179 8.68 2.31 -17.91
CA GLY A 179 8.28 1.66 -19.16
C GLY A 179 7.14 0.66 -18.97
N GLY A 180 6.38 0.44 -20.04
CA GLY A 180 5.24 -0.48 -20.03
C GLY A 180 4.15 -0.03 -19.05
N ASP A 181 3.67 -0.97 -18.24
CA ASP A 181 2.73 -0.68 -17.14
C ASP A 181 3.45 -0.30 -15.84
N ALA A 182 4.76 -0.11 -15.89
CA ALA A 182 5.62 0.23 -14.76
C ALA A 182 5.43 -0.72 -13.56
N LEU A 183 5.33 -0.21 -12.33
CA LEU A 183 4.95 -1.01 -11.16
C LEU A 183 3.43 -1.04 -11.04
N THR A 184 2.80 -2.13 -11.45
CA THR A 184 1.37 -2.30 -11.33
C THR A 184 1.03 -3.27 -10.20
N LEU A 185 0.24 -2.78 -9.23
CA LEU A 185 -0.33 -3.59 -8.15
C LEU A 185 -1.77 -3.95 -8.51
N GLU A 186 -2.11 -5.23 -8.44
CA GLU A 186 -3.49 -5.68 -8.62
C GLU A 186 -4.23 -5.68 -7.28
N MET A 187 -5.35 -4.95 -7.21
CA MET A 187 -6.16 -4.80 -6.01
C MET A 187 -7.45 -5.62 -6.16
N PRO A 188 -7.63 -6.67 -5.35
CA PRO A 188 -8.84 -7.49 -5.38
C PRO A 188 -10.01 -6.78 -4.70
N GLY A 189 -11.23 -7.19 -5.04
CA GLY A 189 -12.43 -6.80 -4.31
C GLY A 189 -13.54 -6.21 -5.16
N PHE A 190 -14.67 -5.96 -4.46
CA PHE A 190 -15.79 -5.15 -4.93
C PHE A 190 -15.98 -3.96 -3.98
N VAL A 191 -16.48 -2.87 -4.53
CA VAL A 191 -17.10 -1.81 -3.75
C VAL A 191 -18.54 -2.21 -3.51
N VAL A 192 -18.91 -2.40 -2.26
CA VAL A 192 -20.27 -2.61 -1.81
C VAL A 192 -20.66 -1.43 -0.93
N ASP A 193 -21.85 -0.88 -1.16
CA ASP A 193 -22.40 0.26 -0.41
C ASP A 193 -23.88 -0.01 -0.15
N VAL A 194 -24.24 -0.24 1.11
CA VAL A 194 -25.64 -0.48 1.52
C VAL A 194 -26.40 0.83 1.56
N LEU A 195 -27.32 1.02 0.61
CA LEU A 195 -28.12 2.22 0.47
C LEU A 195 -29.38 2.20 1.34
N ALA A 196 -29.96 1.00 1.55
CA ALA A 196 -31.10 0.79 2.43
C ALA A 196 -31.00 -0.58 3.13
N PRO A 197 -31.41 -0.65 4.42
CA PRO A 197 -31.91 0.42 5.25
C PRO A 197 -30.83 1.44 5.61
N ALA A 198 -31.20 2.71 5.75
CA ALA A 198 -30.30 3.73 6.29
C ALA A 198 -29.91 3.36 7.73
N THR A 199 -28.61 3.42 8.05
CA THR A 199 -28.10 2.99 9.35
C THR A 199 -27.73 4.18 10.25
N PRO A 200 -28.02 4.15 11.58
CA PRO A 200 -28.93 3.24 12.26
C PRO A 200 -30.42 3.67 12.10
N VAL A 201 -31.32 2.72 12.00
CA VAL A 201 -32.79 3.00 11.97
C VAL A 201 -33.53 2.10 12.93
N THR A 202 -34.63 2.58 13.48
CA THR A 202 -35.59 1.80 14.29
C THR A 202 -36.89 1.67 13.52
N LEU A 203 -37.32 0.45 13.29
CA LEU A 203 -38.55 0.09 12.63
C LEU A 203 -39.57 -0.40 13.68
N SER A 204 -40.87 -0.31 13.39
CA SER A 204 -41.92 -0.73 14.29
C SER A 204 -43.03 -1.44 13.51
N GLY A 205 -43.56 -2.53 14.07
CA GLY A 205 -44.63 -3.34 13.49
C GLY A 205 -44.55 -4.77 13.99
N GLU A 206 -45.67 -5.51 13.81
CA GLU A 206 -45.69 -6.96 14.05
C GLU A 206 -44.93 -7.69 12.95
N THR A 207 -45.02 -7.20 11.72
CA THR A 207 -44.30 -7.63 10.55
C THR A 207 -43.78 -6.39 9.83
N VAL A 208 -42.48 -6.39 9.48
CA VAL A 208 -41.81 -5.29 8.79
C VAL A 208 -41.38 -5.77 7.43
N GLU A 209 -41.90 -5.17 6.37
CA GLU A 209 -41.41 -5.34 5.01
C GLU A 209 -40.18 -4.43 4.83
N LEU A 210 -38.98 -5.05 4.76
CA LEU A 210 -37.74 -4.34 4.62
C LEU A 210 -37.18 -4.50 3.18
N THR A 211 -37.06 -3.40 2.46
CA THR A 211 -36.33 -3.39 1.21
C THR A 211 -34.82 -3.16 1.48
N ILE A 212 -34.00 -4.10 1.09
CA ILE A 212 -32.56 -4.02 1.10
C ILE A 212 -32.13 -3.52 -0.28
N THR A 213 -31.34 -2.48 -0.33
CA THR A 213 -30.76 -1.94 -1.57
C THR A 213 -29.27 -1.71 -1.38
N ALA A 214 -28.48 -2.15 -2.34
CA ALA A 214 -27.04 -1.94 -2.34
C ALA A 214 -26.55 -1.50 -3.72
N HIS A 215 -25.53 -0.65 -3.74
CA HIS A 215 -24.72 -0.39 -4.91
C HIS A 215 -23.49 -1.30 -4.89
N VAL A 216 -23.23 -2.02 -5.98
CA VAL A 216 -22.08 -2.93 -6.11
C VAL A 216 -21.34 -2.64 -7.40
N ALA A 217 -20.04 -2.35 -7.30
CA ALA A 217 -19.16 -2.07 -8.44
C ALA A 217 -17.79 -2.71 -8.26
N LEU A 218 -17.01 -2.81 -9.34
CA LEU A 218 -15.59 -3.18 -9.24
C LEU A 218 -14.81 -2.03 -8.57
N MET A 219 -13.61 -2.32 -8.06
CA MET A 219 -12.76 -1.34 -7.35
C MET A 219 -12.41 -0.10 -8.19
N CYS A 220 -12.46 -0.19 -9.53
CA CYS A 220 -12.33 0.95 -10.47
C CYS A 220 -13.59 1.82 -10.57
N GLY A 221 -14.71 1.46 -9.93
CA GLY A 221 -16.02 2.05 -10.15
C GLY A 221 -16.68 1.60 -11.47
N CYS A 222 -16.20 0.54 -12.07
CA CYS A 222 -16.72 -0.02 -13.30
C CYS A 222 -18.10 -0.65 -13.05
N PRO A 223 -19.12 -0.31 -13.86
CA PRO A 223 -20.50 -0.70 -13.59
C PRO A 223 -20.78 -2.17 -13.87
N ILE A 224 -21.61 -2.77 -13.06
CA ILE A 224 -22.09 -4.15 -13.19
C ILE A 224 -23.51 -4.12 -13.77
N THR A 225 -23.70 -4.83 -14.90
CA THR A 225 -25.01 -4.90 -15.57
C THR A 225 -25.24 -6.32 -16.10
N PRO A 226 -26.50 -6.80 -16.18
CA PRO A 226 -26.79 -8.09 -16.83
C PRO A 226 -26.31 -8.12 -18.27
N ASN A 227 -25.61 -9.17 -18.66
CA ASN A 227 -25.01 -9.38 -19.97
C ASN A 227 -24.01 -8.28 -20.41
N GLY A 228 -23.54 -7.46 -19.47
CA GLY A 228 -22.51 -6.46 -19.70
C GLY A 228 -21.10 -7.04 -19.67
N LEU A 229 -20.08 -6.19 -19.81
CA LEU A 229 -18.68 -6.59 -19.71
C LEU A 229 -18.41 -7.18 -18.31
N TRP A 230 -18.92 -6.56 -17.27
CA TRP A 230 -19.00 -7.10 -15.92
C TRP A 230 -20.44 -7.55 -15.68
N ASP A 231 -20.67 -8.82 -15.97
CA ASP A 231 -22.01 -9.39 -16.06
C ASP A 231 -22.56 -9.73 -14.66
N ALA A 232 -23.61 -9.03 -14.26
CA ALA A 232 -24.30 -9.24 -12.99
C ALA A 232 -24.70 -10.70 -12.75
N ASN A 233 -25.00 -11.46 -13.81
CA ASN A 233 -25.42 -12.86 -13.71
C ASN A 233 -24.28 -13.82 -13.30
N LYS A 234 -23.05 -13.34 -13.29
CA LYS A 234 -21.86 -14.12 -12.91
C LYS A 234 -21.42 -13.91 -11.47
N TYR A 235 -21.99 -12.93 -10.79
CA TYR A 235 -21.63 -12.58 -9.42
C TYR A 235 -22.72 -13.04 -8.45
N GLU A 236 -22.29 -13.48 -7.30
CA GLU A 236 -23.18 -13.74 -6.16
C GLU A 236 -23.25 -12.47 -5.31
N ILE A 237 -24.44 -11.86 -5.24
CA ILE A 237 -24.69 -10.68 -4.43
C ILE A 237 -25.83 -11.03 -3.49
N SER A 238 -25.55 -11.03 -2.18
CA SER A 238 -26.52 -11.48 -1.17
C SER A 238 -26.39 -10.70 0.12
N ALA A 239 -27.44 -10.75 0.92
CA ALA A 239 -27.52 -10.15 2.24
C ALA A 239 -27.66 -11.24 3.31
N ILE A 240 -26.75 -11.29 4.26
CA ILE A 240 -26.87 -12.09 5.48
C ILE A 240 -27.59 -11.24 6.52
N ILE A 241 -28.67 -11.78 7.07
CA ILE A 241 -29.50 -11.12 8.08
C ILE A 241 -29.23 -11.80 9.42
N GLU A 242 -28.64 -11.04 10.35
CA GLU A 242 -28.41 -11.49 11.72
C GLU A 242 -29.34 -10.77 12.68
N ARG A 243 -29.91 -11.49 13.64
CA ARG A 243 -30.69 -10.93 14.73
C ARG A 243 -30.08 -11.32 16.07
N ASN A 244 -29.77 -10.33 16.90
CA ASN A 244 -29.14 -10.52 18.23
C ASN A 244 -27.87 -11.42 18.15
N GLY A 245 -27.09 -11.30 17.05
CA GLY A 245 -25.85 -12.07 16.83
C GLY A 245 -26.06 -13.49 16.29
N THR A 246 -27.27 -13.82 15.85
CA THR A 246 -27.57 -15.14 15.23
C THR A 246 -28.05 -14.93 13.79
N VAL A 247 -27.48 -15.65 12.84
CA VAL A 247 -27.93 -15.64 11.44
C VAL A 247 -29.36 -16.20 11.37
N GLU A 248 -30.27 -15.41 10.85
CA GLU A 248 -31.68 -15.80 10.62
C GLU A 248 -31.89 -16.22 9.17
N ASP A 249 -31.26 -15.52 8.21
CA ASP A 249 -31.45 -15.79 6.78
C ASP A 249 -30.30 -15.27 5.94
N THR A 250 -30.21 -15.76 4.69
CA THR A 250 -29.33 -15.22 3.63
C THR A 250 -30.15 -15.07 2.35
N VAL A 251 -30.28 -13.84 1.87
CA VAL A 251 -31.20 -13.48 0.78
C VAL A 251 -30.42 -12.95 -0.40
N PRO A 252 -30.62 -13.52 -1.62
CA PRO A 252 -29.99 -12.98 -2.82
C PRO A 252 -30.57 -11.61 -3.18
N LEU A 253 -29.71 -10.67 -3.55
CA LEU A 253 -30.10 -9.39 -4.11
C LEU A 253 -30.10 -9.51 -5.64
N ASN A 254 -31.22 -9.13 -6.25
CA ASN A 254 -31.39 -9.14 -7.69
C ASN A 254 -31.07 -7.77 -8.28
N PHE A 255 -30.67 -7.75 -9.56
CA PHE A 255 -30.47 -6.50 -10.30
C PHE A 255 -31.72 -5.65 -10.28
N ALA A 256 -31.62 -4.38 -9.86
CA ALA A 256 -32.74 -3.48 -9.59
C ALA A 256 -33.10 -2.57 -10.78
N GLY A 257 -32.59 -2.84 -11.99
CA GLY A 257 -32.92 -2.11 -13.20
C GLY A 257 -31.95 -0.98 -13.57
N GLU A 258 -31.07 -0.56 -12.64
CA GLU A 258 -30.04 0.43 -12.89
C GLU A 258 -28.64 -0.20 -12.68
N ALA A 259 -27.65 0.26 -13.44
CA ALA A 259 -26.29 -0.26 -13.36
C ALA A 259 -25.75 -0.24 -11.93
N SER A 260 -25.19 -1.36 -11.50
CA SER A 260 -24.62 -1.53 -10.15
C SER A 260 -25.63 -1.52 -9.00
N GLN A 261 -26.93 -1.45 -9.24
CA GLN A 261 -27.94 -1.48 -8.19
C GLN A 261 -28.58 -2.86 -8.06
N PHE A 262 -28.65 -3.33 -6.80
CA PHE A 262 -29.19 -4.63 -6.45
C PHE A 262 -30.15 -4.49 -5.26
N SER A 263 -31.24 -5.26 -5.26
CA SER A 263 -32.22 -5.18 -4.18
C SER A 263 -32.92 -6.50 -3.91
N ALA A 264 -33.45 -6.62 -2.68
CA ALA A 264 -34.40 -7.65 -2.26
C ALA A 264 -35.36 -7.05 -1.24
N THR A 265 -36.56 -7.64 -1.12
CA THR A 265 -37.48 -7.32 -0.05
C THR A 265 -37.67 -8.55 0.83
N VAL A 266 -37.59 -8.37 2.14
CA VAL A 266 -37.73 -9.41 3.16
C VAL A 266 -38.82 -9.01 4.19
N SER A 267 -39.49 -10.00 4.67
CA SER A 267 -40.52 -9.84 5.71
C SER A 267 -39.96 -10.30 7.05
N LEU A 268 -39.90 -9.40 8.04
CA LEU A 268 -39.31 -9.65 9.35
C LEU A 268 -40.39 -9.50 10.43
N ASP A 269 -40.63 -10.54 11.20
CA ASP A 269 -41.69 -10.61 12.24
C ASP A 269 -41.13 -10.67 13.67
N LYS A 270 -39.81 -10.72 13.84
CA LYS A 270 -39.18 -10.85 15.15
C LYS A 270 -38.55 -9.53 15.60
N LYS A 271 -38.85 -9.14 16.83
CA LYS A 271 -38.24 -7.97 17.47
C LYS A 271 -36.78 -8.25 17.83
N GLY A 272 -35.96 -7.23 17.81
CA GLY A 272 -34.55 -7.36 18.15
C GLY A 272 -33.63 -6.35 17.48
N SER A 273 -32.33 -6.49 17.74
CA SER A 273 -31.30 -5.76 17.04
C SER A 273 -30.81 -6.59 15.87
N TYR A 274 -30.77 -5.96 14.70
CA TYR A 274 -30.38 -6.60 13.45
C TYR A 274 -29.07 -6.03 12.93
N GLN A 275 -28.24 -6.90 12.37
CA GLN A 275 -27.12 -6.57 11.50
C GLN A 275 -27.39 -7.17 10.13
N LEU A 276 -27.21 -6.36 9.12
CA LEU A 276 -27.24 -6.74 7.71
C LEU A 276 -25.81 -6.71 7.19
N THR A 277 -25.35 -7.81 6.60
CA THR A 277 -24.09 -7.89 5.88
C THR A 277 -24.39 -8.13 4.41
N VAL A 278 -24.21 -7.12 3.55
CA VAL A 278 -24.31 -7.31 2.11
C VAL A 278 -22.94 -7.65 1.58
N TYR A 279 -22.85 -8.72 0.80
CA TYR A 279 -21.61 -9.13 0.15
C TYR A 279 -21.78 -9.29 -1.35
N ALA A 280 -20.67 -9.09 -2.06
CA ALA A 280 -20.50 -9.49 -3.45
C ALA A 280 -19.33 -10.47 -3.56
N TYR A 281 -19.51 -11.51 -4.40
CA TYR A 281 -18.52 -12.54 -4.62
C TYR A 281 -18.47 -12.93 -6.10
N ASP A 282 -17.25 -13.02 -6.63
CA ASP A 282 -16.98 -13.55 -7.97
C ASP A 282 -16.42 -14.97 -7.86
N PRO A 283 -17.18 -16.01 -8.19
CA PRO A 283 -16.72 -17.41 -8.11
C PRO A 283 -15.60 -17.72 -9.10
N ALA A 284 -15.41 -16.91 -10.13
CA ALA A 284 -14.39 -17.17 -11.15
C ALA A 284 -12.98 -16.81 -10.69
N ASN A 285 -12.82 -15.82 -9.80
CA ASN A 285 -11.52 -15.30 -9.39
C ASN A 285 -11.36 -15.06 -7.89
N GLY A 286 -12.44 -15.23 -7.09
CA GLY A 286 -12.46 -15.08 -5.66
C GLY A 286 -12.48 -13.61 -5.18
N ASN A 287 -12.80 -12.65 -6.03
CA ASN A 287 -13.04 -11.28 -5.58
C ASN A 287 -14.23 -11.25 -4.60
N THR A 288 -14.07 -10.50 -3.50
CA THR A 288 -15.11 -10.30 -2.49
C THR A 288 -15.19 -8.84 -2.07
N GLY A 289 -16.37 -8.40 -1.70
CA GLY A 289 -16.58 -7.10 -1.06
C GLY A 289 -17.74 -7.20 -0.09
N VAL A 290 -17.73 -6.39 0.97
CA VAL A 290 -18.78 -6.36 1.98
C VAL A 290 -19.06 -4.94 2.44
N ASP A 291 -20.32 -4.72 2.85
CA ASP A 291 -20.71 -3.56 3.64
C ASP A 291 -21.80 -3.94 4.64
N PHE A 292 -22.02 -3.11 5.65
CA PHE A 292 -22.85 -3.42 6.80
C PHE A 292 -23.88 -2.32 7.07
N ALA A 293 -25.08 -2.74 7.46
CA ALA A 293 -26.07 -1.86 8.04
C ALA A 293 -26.62 -2.45 9.33
N THR A 294 -27.09 -1.60 10.25
CA THR A 294 -27.71 -2.03 11.50
C THR A 294 -29.05 -1.37 11.66
N PHE A 295 -30.04 -2.11 12.18
CA PHE A 295 -31.35 -1.59 12.50
C PHE A 295 -31.96 -2.35 13.69
N ALA A 296 -33.06 -1.84 14.22
CA ALA A 296 -33.80 -2.51 15.28
C ALA A 296 -35.28 -2.58 14.92
N ILE A 297 -35.97 -3.67 15.33
CA ILE A 297 -37.44 -3.81 15.27
C ILE A 297 -37.94 -3.83 16.70
N LYS A 298 -38.93 -2.92 17.00
CA LYS A 298 -39.56 -2.77 18.33
C LYS A 298 -40.99 -3.23 18.35
#